data_596dfcb6de8d9e16b201037270a9f76e
#
_entry.id   596dfcb6de8d9e16b201037270a9f76e
#
_cell.length_a   1.000
_cell.length_b   1.000
_cell.length_c   1.000
_cell.angle_alpha   90.00
_cell.angle_beta   90.00
_cell.angle_gamma   90.00
#
_symmetry.space_group_name_H-M   'P 1'
#
loop_
_entity.id
_entity.type
_entity.pdbx_description
1 polymer ?
#
loop_
_entity_poly.entity_id
_entity_poly.type
_entity_poly.pdbx_seq_one_letter_code
_entity_poly.pdbx_strand_id
1 'polypeptide(L)'
;MVFQLAAAALARRPLRTFLTALGIAVAVASTVVFLSLGEGLRQAFRNELGGIGPDLQIGYGDLSESAFNAVPELPIELAEALAAEAARFGIERVVPMLLYVRSGLTPTSAVVFQGLPPDVDAGAIYSGLTIVAGRGLDPRDMDAAVAVAGEQAALRTGLEIGDVLRLNPRASFEIVGIVRASGGLIDNTVVVPLAALQRAIDIEDRVSTLLVDLVDPERTEEAAEAIRAAYPELSVQTQSDLLSVVERGLAISDVVRLGISAIALIVGAIAVANTMLMSVFERTREFGVVRAVGARPRFLFALVLVEAVALSLVGATLGVLLGQLGVWAVNAVADDLIGLAVAAITPRLVGFAVAIATVMGLTAGLLPAARAARIPIAVALARE
;
A
#
# COMPACT_ATOMS: atom_id res chain seq x y z
N MET A 1 10.72 36.14 -23.56
CA MET A 1 10.31 37.40 -22.95
C MET A 1 9.31 37.24 -21.81
N VAL A 2 8.14 36.61 -21.99
CA VAL A 2 7.14 36.43 -20.90
C VAL A 2 7.71 35.64 -19.72
N PHE A 3 8.40 34.53 -19.96
CA PHE A 3 9.05 33.71 -18.93
C PHE A 3 10.12 34.46 -18.12
N GLN A 4 10.94 35.29 -18.79
CA GLN A 4 11.98 36.06 -18.09
C GLN A 4 11.37 37.14 -17.20
N LEU A 5 10.27 37.77 -17.63
CA LEU A 5 9.52 38.73 -16.83
C LEU A 5 8.83 38.05 -15.63
N ALA A 6 8.26 36.86 -15.83
CA ALA A 6 7.65 36.11 -14.76
C ALA A 6 8.70 35.66 -13.70
N ALA A 7 9.85 35.16 -14.12
CA ALA A 7 10.94 34.81 -13.22
C ALA A 7 11.47 36.02 -12.41
N ALA A 8 11.66 37.17 -13.08
CA ALA A 8 12.08 38.38 -12.40
C ALA A 8 11.03 38.91 -11.40
N ALA A 9 9.74 38.72 -11.71
CA ALA A 9 8.64 39.11 -10.80
C ALA A 9 8.64 38.24 -9.53
N LEU A 10 8.84 36.94 -9.66
CA LEU A 10 8.93 36.00 -8.51
C LEU A 10 10.14 36.30 -7.61
N ALA A 11 11.27 36.71 -8.18
CA ALA A 11 12.49 37.05 -7.44
C ALA A 11 12.37 38.38 -6.64
N ARG A 12 11.48 39.30 -7.01
CA ARG A 12 11.36 40.61 -6.34
C ARG A 12 10.79 40.56 -4.92
N ARG A 13 10.04 39.47 -4.56
CA ARG A 13 9.44 39.27 -3.22
C ARG A 13 9.63 37.86 -2.73
N PRO A 14 10.85 37.51 -2.34
CA PRO A 14 11.25 36.13 -2.11
C PRO A 14 10.46 35.45 -0.98
N LEU A 15 10.16 36.16 0.11
CA LEU A 15 9.42 35.59 1.25
C LEU A 15 8.00 35.17 0.87
N ARG A 16 7.27 35.99 0.11
CA ARG A 16 5.91 35.69 -0.32
C ARG A 16 5.92 34.52 -1.32
N THR A 17 6.79 34.58 -2.30
CA THR A 17 6.98 33.52 -3.29
C THR A 17 7.30 32.19 -2.60
N PHE A 18 8.20 32.21 -1.63
CA PHE A 18 8.57 31.05 -0.84
C PHE A 18 7.38 30.50 -0.04
N LEU A 19 6.64 31.34 0.71
CA LEU A 19 5.50 30.89 1.51
C LEU A 19 4.38 30.30 0.64
N THR A 20 4.15 30.90 -0.55
CA THR A 20 3.15 30.37 -1.48
C THR A 20 3.61 29.07 -2.11
N ALA A 21 4.88 29.01 -2.56
CA ALA A 21 5.47 27.77 -3.07
C ALA A 21 5.47 26.67 -2.02
N LEU A 22 5.71 26.99 -0.75
CA LEU A 22 5.64 26.05 0.37
C LEU A 22 4.21 25.52 0.59
N GLY A 23 3.19 26.41 0.52
CA GLY A 23 1.79 25.97 0.60
C GLY A 23 1.41 25.00 -0.50
N ILE A 24 1.86 25.26 -1.75
CA ILE A 24 1.68 24.35 -2.87
C ILE A 24 2.46 23.05 -2.63
N ALA A 25 3.70 23.17 -2.16
CA ALA A 25 4.56 22.03 -1.90
C ALA A 25 3.94 21.07 -0.86
N VAL A 26 3.36 21.61 0.21
CA VAL A 26 2.66 20.79 1.23
C VAL A 26 1.44 20.10 0.62
N ALA A 27 0.63 20.78 -0.18
CA ALA A 27 -0.53 20.20 -0.84
C ALA A 27 -0.13 19.07 -1.80
N VAL A 28 0.90 19.30 -2.62
CA VAL A 28 1.42 18.29 -3.55
C VAL A 28 2.09 17.13 -2.81
N ALA A 29 2.89 17.42 -1.77
CA ALA A 29 3.54 16.40 -0.95
C ALA A 29 2.52 15.47 -0.28
N SER A 30 1.48 16.04 0.32
CA SER A 30 0.38 15.26 0.90
C SER A 30 -0.27 14.34 -0.15
N THR A 31 -0.56 14.89 -1.34
CA THR A 31 -1.12 14.12 -2.45
C THR A 31 -0.19 12.98 -2.87
N VAL A 32 1.11 13.24 -3.01
CA VAL A 32 2.11 12.23 -3.36
C VAL A 32 2.17 11.13 -2.30
N VAL A 33 2.25 11.48 -1.02
CA VAL A 33 2.31 10.49 0.09
C VAL A 33 1.06 9.62 0.11
N PHE A 34 -0.14 10.22 0.05
CA PHE A 34 -1.39 9.46 0.10
C PHE A 34 -1.59 8.55 -1.12
N LEU A 35 -1.24 9.00 -2.31
CA LEU A 35 -1.34 8.16 -3.50
C LEU A 35 -0.26 7.07 -3.53
N SER A 36 0.96 7.38 -3.06
CA SER A 36 2.04 6.40 -2.95
C SER A 36 1.71 5.28 -1.98
N LEU A 37 1.00 5.57 -0.89
CA LEU A 37 0.51 4.57 0.06
C LEU A 37 -0.48 3.60 -0.61
N GLY A 38 -1.39 4.10 -1.46
CA GLY A 38 -2.30 3.25 -2.22
C GLY A 38 -1.60 2.33 -3.21
N GLU A 39 -0.66 2.87 -3.95
CA GLU A 39 0.10 2.11 -4.94
C GLU A 39 1.04 1.09 -4.26
N GLY A 40 1.70 1.50 -3.17
CA GLY A 40 2.59 0.62 -2.41
C GLY A 40 1.85 -0.56 -1.78
N LEU A 41 0.69 -0.32 -1.15
CA LEU A 41 -0.15 -1.40 -0.61
C LEU A 41 -0.60 -2.37 -1.71
N ARG A 42 -1.08 -1.86 -2.87
CA ARG A 42 -1.44 -2.74 -4.00
C ARG A 42 -0.26 -3.56 -4.48
N GLN A 43 0.90 -2.94 -4.57
CA GLN A 43 2.12 -3.63 -5.01
C GLN A 43 2.57 -4.67 -3.99
N ALA A 44 2.53 -4.34 -2.69
CA ALA A 44 2.83 -5.28 -1.62
C ALA A 44 1.89 -6.50 -1.68
N PHE A 45 0.58 -6.28 -1.78
CA PHE A 45 -0.39 -7.38 -1.88
C PHE A 45 -0.26 -8.19 -3.17
N ARG A 46 0.00 -7.55 -4.32
CA ARG A 46 0.23 -8.28 -5.58
C ARG A 46 1.49 -9.10 -5.54
N ASN A 47 2.57 -8.58 -4.96
CA ASN A 47 3.81 -9.34 -4.82
C ASN A 47 3.62 -10.51 -3.85
N GLU A 48 2.83 -10.31 -2.79
CA GLU A 48 2.53 -11.31 -1.78
C GLU A 48 1.65 -12.43 -2.31
N LEU A 49 0.59 -12.07 -3.04
CA LEU A 49 -0.43 -13.01 -3.53
C LEU A 49 -0.18 -13.41 -5.01
N GLY A 50 0.62 -12.67 -5.74
CA GLY A 50 0.76 -12.77 -7.20
C GLY A 50 1.85 -13.76 -7.67
N GLY A 51 1.77 -15.01 -7.28
CA GLY A 51 2.68 -16.07 -7.72
C GLY A 51 3.19 -16.94 -6.58
N ILE A 52 2.62 -16.76 -5.40
CA ILE A 52 3.01 -17.44 -4.17
C ILE A 52 1.75 -17.87 -3.47
N GLY A 53 1.58 -19.16 -3.32
CA GLY A 53 0.46 -19.73 -2.60
C GLY A 53 -0.29 -20.76 -3.44
N PRO A 54 -1.20 -21.48 -2.80
CA PRO A 54 -2.01 -22.49 -3.45
C PRO A 54 -2.95 -21.84 -4.49
N ASP A 55 -3.32 -22.62 -5.50
CA ASP A 55 -4.28 -22.19 -6.52
C ASP A 55 -5.66 -21.91 -5.92
N LEU A 56 -6.05 -22.71 -4.90
CA LEU A 56 -7.31 -22.58 -4.19
C LEU A 56 -7.09 -22.62 -2.67
N GLN A 57 -7.91 -21.84 -1.97
CA GLN A 57 -8.06 -21.93 -0.50
C GLN A 57 -9.50 -22.33 -0.17
N ILE A 58 -9.67 -23.35 0.66
CA ILE A 58 -10.98 -23.89 1.03
C ILE A 58 -11.16 -23.75 2.53
N GLY A 59 -12.27 -23.14 2.93
CA GLY A 59 -12.63 -22.91 4.32
C GLY A 59 -14.13 -22.95 4.55
N TYR A 60 -14.58 -22.70 5.79
CA TYR A 60 -15.98 -22.41 6.08
C TYR A 60 -16.23 -20.90 6.17
N GLY A 61 -17.40 -20.47 5.77
CA GLY A 61 -17.83 -19.08 5.84
C GLY A 61 -17.07 -18.16 4.87
N ASP A 62 -17.11 -16.85 5.11
CA ASP A 62 -16.38 -15.89 4.29
C ASP A 62 -14.91 -15.82 4.76
N LEU A 63 -14.00 -16.42 3.97
CA LEU A 63 -12.56 -16.40 4.25
C LEU A 63 -11.98 -14.98 4.29
N SER A 64 -12.68 -13.99 3.71
CA SER A 64 -12.28 -12.59 3.79
C SER A 64 -12.44 -12.00 5.20
N GLU A 65 -13.42 -12.47 5.95
CA GLU A 65 -13.58 -12.15 7.38
C GLU A 65 -12.69 -13.03 8.25
N SER A 66 -12.41 -14.26 7.81
CA SER A 66 -11.62 -15.25 8.54
C SER A 66 -10.11 -15.06 8.40
N ALA A 67 -9.62 -14.29 7.45
CA ALA A 67 -8.18 -14.04 7.24
C ALA A 67 -7.47 -13.47 8.49
N PHE A 68 -8.22 -12.80 9.39
CA PHE A 68 -7.73 -12.26 10.65
C PHE A 68 -8.24 -13.00 11.89
N ASN A 69 -9.25 -13.88 11.73
CA ASN A 69 -9.87 -14.66 12.79
C ASN A 69 -10.11 -16.10 12.31
N ALA A 70 -9.07 -16.77 11.85
CA ALA A 70 -9.17 -18.14 11.37
C ALA A 70 -9.57 -19.08 12.52
N VAL A 71 -10.87 -19.26 12.71
CA VAL A 71 -11.39 -20.26 13.64
C VAL A 71 -11.21 -21.62 12.98
N PRO A 72 -10.60 -22.60 13.65
CA PRO A 72 -10.42 -23.93 13.10
C PRO A 72 -11.76 -24.69 13.12
N GLU A 73 -12.48 -24.67 12.00
CA GLU A 73 -13.81 -25.25 11.87
C GLU A 73 -13.85 -26.44 10.91
N LEU A 74 -12.86 -26.55 9.99
CA LEU A 74 -12.81 -27.60 9.00
C LEU A 74 -12.34 -28.92 9.60
N PRO A 75 -13.08 -30.03 9.43
CA PRO A 75 -12.57 -31.36 9.75
C PRO A 75 -11.38 -31.71 8.85
N ILE A 76 -10.31 -32.28 9.44
CA ILE A 76 -9.12 -32.66 8.68
C ILE A 76 -9.45 -33.75 7.64
N GLU A 77 -10.45 -34.60 7.91
CA GLU A 77 -10.94 -35.67 7.03
C GLU A 77 -11.40 -35.15 5.66
N LEU A 78 -11.77 -33.87 5.59
CA LEU A 78 -12.14 -33.22 4.33
C LEU A 78 -10.94 -33.12 3.37
N ALA A 79 -9.71 -33.00 3.90
CA ALA A 79 -8.51 -33.02 3.08
C ALA A 79 -8.35 -34.38 2.38
N GLU A 80 -8.61 -35.46 3.11
CA GLU A 80 -8.55 -36.84 2.56
C GLU A 80 -9.67 -37.08 1.54
N ALA A 81 -10.89 -36.57 1.81
CA ALA A 81 -12.02 -36.67 0.89
C ALA A 81 -11.75 -35.93 -0.43
N LEU A 82 -11.22 -34.71 -0.37
CA LEU A 82 -10.84 -33.96 -1.57
C LEU A 82 -9.68 -34.61 -2.32
N ALA A 83 -8.68 -35.15 -1.60
CA ALA A 83 -7.58 -35.88 -2.19
C ALA A 83 -8.05 -37.18 -2.89
N ALA A 84 -9.05 -37.87 -2.35
CA ALA A 84 -9.66 -39.02 -2.99
C ALA A 84 -10.40 -38.67 -4.31
N GLU A 85 -10.92 -37.45 -4.44
CA GLU A 85 -11.56 -36.94 -5.66
C GLU A 85 -10.60 -36.11 -6.54
N ALA A 86 -9.27 -36.18 -6.30
CA ALA A 86 -8.28 -35.35 -6.98
C ALA A 86 -8.39 -35.39 -8.51
N ALA A 87 -8.59 -36.59 -9.08
CA ALA A 87 -8.75 -36.76 -10.53
C ALA A 87 -9.99 -36.07 -11.11
N ARG A 88 -11.05 -35.92 -10.31
CA ARG A 88 -12.30 -35.25 -10.71
C ARG A 88 -12.16 -33.75 -10.80
N PHE A 89 -11.43 -33.14 -9.85
CA PHE A 89 -11.28 -31.71 -9.74
C PHE A 89 -9.95 -31.19 -10.31
N GLY A 90 -9.05 -32.07 -10.81
CA GLY A 90 -7.74 -31.71 -11.29
C GLY A 90 -6.79 -31.27 -10.18
N ILE A 91 -6.96 -31.79 -8.97
CA ILE A 91 -6.15 -31.48 -7.79
C ILE A 91 -4.83 -32.25 -7.88
N GLU A 92 -3.71 -31.54 -7.67
CA GLU A 92 -2.39 -32.14 -7.52
C GLU A 92 -2.12 -32.48 -6.05
N ARG A 93 -2.46 -31.53 -5.15
CA ARG A 93 -2.16 -31.65 -3.72
C ARG A 93 -3.19 -30.92 -2.88
N VAL A 94 -3.49 -31.47 -1.70
CA VAL A 94 -4.29 -30.83 -0.65
C VAL A 94 -3.44 -30.76 0.62
N VAL A 95 -3.25 -29.56 1.16
CA VAL A 95 -2.46 -29.32 2.37
C VAL A 95 -3.36 -28.71 3.45
N PRO A 96 -3.65 -29.44 4.54
CA PRO A 96 -4.35 -28.86 5.68
C PRO A 96 -3.46 -27.86 6.42
N MET A 97 -4.01 -26.67 6.73
CA MET A 97 -3.30 -25.63 7.46
C MET A 97 -4.12 -25.13 8.64
N LEU A 98 -3.45 -25.03 9.79
CA LEU A 98 -4.01 -24.47 11.01
C LEU A 98 -3.35 -23.12 11.32
N LEU A 99 -4.14 -22.07 11.41
CA LEU A 99 -3.68 -20.74 11.79
C LEU A 99 -4.04 -20.47 13.25
N TYR A 100 -3.09 -19.98 14.02
CA TYR A 100 -3.31 -19.52 15.38
C TYR A 100 -2.57 -18.23 15.65
N VAL A 101 -3.31 -17.21 16.09
CA VAL A 101 -2.74 -15.89 16.43
C VAL A 101 -2.60 -15.81 17.94
N ARG A 102 -1.36 -15.83 18.42
CA ARG A 102 -1.05 -15.49 19.80
C ARG A 102 -1.07 -13.98 19.97
N SER A 103 -2.11 -13.45 20.60
CA SER A 103 -2.20 -12.02 20.93
C SER A 103 -1.09 -11.63 21.91
N GLY A 104 -0.42 -10.52 21.62
CA GLY A 104 0.54 -9.90 22.52
C GLY A 104 -0.04 -8.66 23.24
N LEU A 105 0.72 -8.08 24.17
CA LEU A 105 0.34 -6.85 24.87
C LEU A 105 0.33 -5.62 23.95
N THR A 106 1.03 -5.70 22.83
CA THR A 106 1.06 -4.67 21.77
C THR A 106 0.74 -5.32 20.43
N PRO A 107 0.19 -4.60 19.45
CA PRO A 107 -0.03 -5.14 18.11
C PRO A 107 1.23 -5.73 17.45
N THR A 108 2.40 -5.16 17.78
CA THR A 108 3.71 -5.60 17.29
C THR A 108 4.24 -6.87 17.95
N SER A 109 3.64 -7.28 19.07
CA SER A 109 4.03 -8.50 19.79
C SER A 109 3.14 -9.72 19.48
N ALA A 110 2.17 -9.57 18.57
CA ALA A 110 1.39 -10.70 18.07
C ALA A 110 2.28 -11.60 17.20
N VAL A 111 2.19 -12.91 17.44
CA VAL A 111 2.89 -13.94 16.65
C VAL A 111 1.85 -14.84 16.01
N VAL A 112 1.93 -15.00 14.71
CA VAL A 112 1.08 -15.92 13.95
C VAL A 112 1.79 -17.26 13.83
N PHE A 113 1.14 -18.31 14.32
CA PHE A 113 1.60 -19.69 14.18
C PHE A 113 0.85 -20.33 13.01
N GLN A 114 1.59 -21.02 12.16
CA GLN A 114 1.06 -21.82 11.06
C GLN A 114 1.41 -23.28 11.30
N GLY A 115 0.40 -24.10 11.55
CA GLY A 115 0.54 -25.56 11.61
C GLY A 115 0.46 -26.15 10.23
N LEU A 116 1.54 -26.75 9.76
CA LEU A 116 1.62 -27.44 8.46
C LEU A 116 2.08 -28.89 8.67
N PRO A 117 1.64 -29.84 7.82
CA PRO A 117 2.22 -31.17 7.79
C PRO A 117 3.72 -31.08 7.47
N PRO A 118 4.61 -31.67 8.26
CA PRO A 118 6.06 -31.52 8.09
C PRO A 118 6.64 -32.31 6.91
N ASP A 119 5.83 -33.15 6.26
CA ASP A 119 6.14 -33.89 5.04
C ASP A 119 5.90 -33.00 3.78
N VAL A 120 5.26 -31.86 3.93
CA VAL A 120 5.05 -30.91 2.85
C VAL A 120 6.21 -29.93 2.81
N ASP A 121 6.87 -29.84 1.65
CA ASP A 121 7.90 -28.83 1.44
C ASP A 121 7.27 -27.43 1.49
N ALA A 122 7.65 -26.64 2.51
CA ALA A 122 7.19 -25.28 2.65
C ALA A 122 7.58 -24.41 1.44
N GLY A 123 8.67 -24.73 0.74
CA GLY A 123 9.07 -24.05 -0.50
C GLY A 123 8.11 -24.29 -1.66
N ALA A 124 7.32 -25.37 -1.61
CA ALA A 124 6.29 -25.63 -2.59
C ALA A 124 5.00 -24.82 -2.34
N ILE A 125 4.75 -24.43 -1.08
CA ILE A 125 3.63 -23.56 -0.72
C ILE A 125 4.03 -22.09 -0.87
N TYR A 126 5.27 -21.74 -0.51
CA TYR A 126 5.79 -20.38 -0.48
C TYR A 126 6.98 -20.24 -1.43
N SER A 127 6.74 -19.72 -2.62
CA SER A 127 7.80 -19.52 -3.62
C SER A 127 8.90 -18.58 -3.10
N GLY A 128 10.14 -18.90 -3.42
CA GLY A 128 11.30 -18.09 -3.02
C GLY A 128 11.70 -18.24 -1.55
N LEU A 129 11.12 -19.19 -0.82
CA LEU A 129 11.51 -19.49 0.55
C LEU A 129 12.95 -19.97 0.59
N THR A 130 13.78 -19.31 1.39
CA THR A 130 15.17 -19.66 1.59
C THR A 130 15.46 -19.85 3.08
N ILE A 131 16.21 -20.91 3.40
CA ILE A 131 16.68 -21.13 4.77
C ILE A 131 17.85 -20.17 5.02
N VAL A 132 17.67 -19.25 5.96
CA VAL A 132 18.70 -18.27 6.38
C VAL A 132 19.66 -18.91 7.38
N ALA A 133 19.09 -19.70 8.31
CA ALA A 133 19.87 -20.41 9.32
C ALA A 133 19.13 -21.67 9.78
N GLY A 134 19.86 -22.71 10.23
CA GLY A 134 19.29 -23.96 10.69
C GLY A 134 18.73 -24.84 9.58
N ARG A 135 17.52 -25.39 9.77
CA ARG A 135 16.83 -26.29 8.84
C ARG A 135 15.34 -25.99 8.74
N GLY A 136 14.69 -26.47 7.70
CA GLY A 136 13.24 -26.55 7.59
C GLY A 136 12.62 -27.61 8.50
N LEU A 137 11.29 -27.72 8.48
CA LEU A 137 10.60 -28.87 9.05
C LEU A 137 10.95 -30.13 8.24
N ASP A 138 11.05 -31.24 8.92
CA ASP A 138 11.37 -32.56 8.37
C ASP A 138 10.22 -33.52 8.72
N PRO A 139 9.89 -34.55 7.91
CA PRO A 139 8.87 -35.55 8.24
C PRO A 139 9.04 -36.23 9.61
N ARG A 140 10.27 -36.23 10.16
CA ARG A 140 10.54 -36.73 11.52
C ARG A 140 10.00 -35.80 12.61
N ASP A 141 9.69 -34.58 12.29
CA ASP A 141 9.20 -33.57 13.25
C ASP A 141 7.67 -33.67 13.47
N MET A 142 6.97 -34.67 12.93
CA MET A 142 5.51 -34.75 12.95
C MET A 142 4.91 -34.54 14.34
N ASP A 143 5.55 -35.08 15.36
CA ASP A 143 5.15 -34.92 16.76
C ASP A 143 6.08 -34.07 17.62
N ALA A 144 7.11 -33.48 17.00
CA ALA A 144 8.11 -32.72 17.71
C ALA A 144 7.62 -31.28 18.01
N ALA A 145 8.03 -30.78 19.17
CA ALA A 145 7.75 -29.39 19.56
C ALA A 145 8.82 -28.44 18.99
N VAL A 146 8.95 -28.39 17.67
CA VAL A 146 9.91 -27.58 16.95
C VAL A 146 9.21 -26.53 16.10
N ALA A 147 9.92 -25.47 15.76
CA ALA A 147 9.40 -24.36 14.96
C ALA A 147 10.45 -23.83 13.98
N VAL A 148 9.97 -23.34 12.86
CA VAL A 148 10.74 -22.57 11.88
C VAL A 148 10.18 -21.16 11.89
N ALA A 149 10.99 -20.19 12.27
CA ALA A 149 10.57 -18.81 12.36
C ALA A 149 10.86 -18.07 11.03
N GLY A 150 9.93 -17.24 10.59
CA GLY A 150 10.19 -16.25 9.56
C GLY A 150 11.20 -15.21 10.07
N GLU A 151 12.05 -14.69 9.21
CA GLU A 151 13.15 -13.79 9.57
C GLU A 151 12.66 -12.55 10.33
N GLN A 152 11.57 -11.93 9.89
CA GLN A 152 11.00 -10.76 10.56
C GLN A 152 10.39 -11.12 11.93
N ALA A 153 9.77 -12.30 12.04
CA ALA A 153 9.27 -12.80 13.32
C ALA A 153 10.43 -13.04 14.30
N ALA A 154 11.53 -13.63 13.83
CA ALA A 154 12.73 -13.87 14.63
C ALA A 154 13.39 -12.55 15.08
N LEU A 155 13.57 -11.59 14.16
CA LEU A 155 14.15 -10.28 14.48
C LEU A 155 13.32 -9.50 15.51
N ARG A 156 11.99 -9.46 15.34
CA ARG A 156 11.11 -8.73 16.29
C ARG A 156 11.03 -9.35 17.67
N THR A 157 11.15 -10.66 17.76
CA THR A 157 11.08 -11.39 19.03
C THR A 157 12.45 -11.66 19.65
N GLY A 158 13.54 -11.36 18.90
CA GLY A 158 14.91 -11.62 19.34
C GLY A 158 15.23 -13.12 19.44
N LEU A 159 14.60 -13.95 18.59
CA LEU A 159 14.77 -15.41 18.62
C LEU A 159 15.95 -15.84 17.74
N GLU A 160 16.75 -16.75 18.29
CA GLU A 160 17.84 -17.43 17.61
C GLU A 160 17.57 -18.94 17.55
N ILE A 161 18.37 -19.67 16.76
CA ILE A 161 18.28 -21.14 16.70
C ILE A 161 18.61 -21.74 18.08
N GLY A 162 17.76 -22.66 18.53
CA GLY A 162 17.84 -23.31 19.85
C GLY A 162 17.04 -22.58 20.93
N ASP A 163 16.54 -21.39 20.65
CA ASP A 163 15.64 -20.70 21.58
C ASP A 163 14.27 -21.36 21.65
N VAL A 164 13.59 -21.15 22.78
CA VAL A 164 12.27 -21.73 23.03
C VAL A 164 11.20 -20.65 22.95
N LEU A 165 10.37 -20.71 21.93
CA LEU A 165 9.21 -19.85 21.76
C LEU A 165 8.00 -20.43 22.47
N ARG A 166 7.51 -19.74 23.50
CA ARG A 166 6.31 -20.15 24.24
C ARG A 166 5.04 -19.73 23.50
N LEU A 167 4.17 -20.69 23.17
CA LEU A 167 2.85 -20.44 22.62
C LEU A 167 1.86 -20.07 23.74
N ASN A 168 1.78 -20.92 24.76
CA ASN A 168 0.93 -20.76 25.94
C ASN A 168 1.63 -21.37 27.17
N PRO A 169 1.03 -21.35 28.39
CA PRO A 169 1.67 -21.91 29.59
C PRO A 169 2.01 -23.41 29.53
N ARG A 170 1.38 -24.16 28.61
CA ARG A 170 1.52 -25.64 28.50
C ARG A 170 2.34 -26.05 27.29
N ALA A 171 2.52 -25.17 26.30
CA ALA A 171 3.17 -25.52 25.04
C ALA A 171 4.24 -24.51 24.65
N SER A 172 5.37 -25.02 24.19
CA SER A 172 6.49 -24.26 23.66
C SER A 172 7.15 -25.01 22.52
N PHE A 173 7.82 -24.29 21.62
CA PHE A 173 8.47 -24.83 20.45
C PHE A 173 9.93 -24.36 20.42
N GLU A 174 10.86 -25.27 20.12
CA GLU A 174 12.27 -24.96 19.90
C GLU A 174 12.47 -24.45 18.47
N ILE A 175 13.16 -23.34 18.30
CA ILE A 175 13.48 -22.78 16.98
C ILE A 175 14.60 -23.61 16.34
N VAL A 176 14.28 -24.37 15.29
CA VAL A 176 15.23 -25.22 14.56
C VAL A 176 15.70 -24.59 13.25
N GLY A 177 15.01 -23.53 12.79
CA GLY A 177 15.39 -22.83 11.58
C GLY A 177 14.79 -21.44 11.48
N ILE A 178 15.45 -20.62 10.68
CA ILE A 178 14.98 -19.28 10.29
C ILE A 178 14.90 -19.25 8.78
N VAL A 179 13.77 -18.85 8.25
CA VAL A 179 13.47 -18.77 6.82
C VAL A 179 13.15 -17.34 6.41
N ARG A 180 13.49 -17.02 5.18
CA ARG A 180 13.11 -15.78 4.52
C ARG A 180 12.37 -16.12 3.24
N ALA A 181 11.19 -15.54 3.05
CA ALA A 181 10.55 -15.45 1.76
C ALA A 181 10.90 -14.09 1.11
N SER A 182 10.35 -13.80 -0.03
CA SER A 182 10.63 -12.55 -0.75
C SER A 182 9.93 -11.32 -0.16
N GLY A 183 9.88 -11.18 1.16
CA GLY A 183 9.27 -10.05 1.87
C GLY A 183 7.80 -10.23 2.19
N GLY A 184 7.35 -11.47 2.38
CA GLY A 184 5.95 -11.82 2.53
C GLY A 184 5.42 -11.99 3.95
N LEU A 185 4.13 -12.33 4.04
CA LEU A 185 3.44 -12.61 5.30
C LEU A 185 4.14 -13.72 6.09
N ILE A 186 4.76 -14.68 5.41
CA ILE A 186 5.46 -15.80 6.05
C ILE A 186 6.68 -15.33 6.85
N ASP A 187 7.34 -14.24 6.43
CA ASP A 187 8.47 -13.70 7.18
C ASP A 187 8.07 -13.23 8.58
N ASN A 188 6.76 -12.99 8.78
CA ASN A 188 6.17 -12.57 10.04
C ASN A 188 5.51 -13.71 10.83
N THR A 189 5.60 -14.95 10.34
CA THR A 189 4.94 -16.11 10.96
C THR A 189 5.95 -17.11 11.52
N VAL A 190 5.44 -18.06 12.29
CA VAL A 190 6.20 -19.18 12.82
C VAL A 190 5.51 -20.47 12.38
N VAL A 191 6.20 -21.27 11.58
CA VAL A 191 5.70 -22.54 11.08
C VAL A 191 6.05 -23.64 12.06
N VAL A 192 5.07 -24.46 12.42
CA VAL A 192 5.18 -25.57 13.36
C VAL A 192 4.50 -26.82 12.79
N PRO A 193 4.83 -28.04 13.24
CA PRO A 193 4.11 -29.24 12.84
C PRO A 193 2.63 -29.13 13.20
N LEU A 194 1.75 -29.47 12.26
CA LEU A 194 0.29 -29.34 12.42
C LEU A 194 -0.21 -30.05 13.67
N ALA A 195 0.14 -31.33 13.84
CA ALA A 195 -0.29 -32.14 15.00
C ALA A 195 0.22 -31.57 16.33
N ALA A 196 1.42 -30.97 16.34
CA ALA A 196 1.96 -30.34 17.54
C ALA A 196 1.20 -29.04 17.89
N LEU A 197 0.79 -28.27 16.90
CA LEU A 197 -0.04 -27.06 17.12
C LEU A 197 -1.45 -27.42 17.58
N GLN A 198 -2.09 -28.42 16.95
CA GLN A 198 -3.42 -28.91 17.34
C GLN A 198 -3.45 -29.34 18.81
N ARG A 199 -2.48 -30.10 19.25
CA ARG A 199 -2.33 -30.50 20.67
C ARG A 199 -2.07 -29.30 21.59
N ALA A 200 -1.27 -28.34 21.12
CA ALA A 200 -0.89 -27.18 21.91
C ALA A 200 -2.07 -26.25 22.23
N ILE A 201 -3.08 -26.20 21.35
CA ILE A 201 -4.27 -25.36 21.50
C ILE A 201 -5.54 -26.16 21.83
N ASP A 202 -5.40 -27.48 22.09
CA ASP A 202 -6.50 -28.37 22.45
C ASP A 202 -7.60 -28.48 21.40
N ILE A 203 -7.20 -28.52 20.12
CA ILE A 203 -8.09 -28.66 18.96
C ILE A 203 -7.60 -29.83 18.12
N GLU A 204 -8.20 -30.98 18.33
CA GLU A 204 -7.90 -32.20 17.57
C GLU A 204 -8.76 -32.24 16.29
N ASP A 205 -8.21 -32.83 15.23
CA ASP A 205 -8.89 -33.16 13.97
C ASP A 205 -9.55 -31.95 13.22
N ARG A 206 -9.14 -30.73 13.54
CA ARG A 206 -9.62 -29.53 12.87
C ARG A 206 -8.48 -28.66 12.34
N VAL A 207 -8.77 -27.98 11.23
CA VAL A 207 -7.87 -27.04 10.57
C VAL A 207 -8.60 -25.75 10.21
N SER A 208 -7.86 -24.71 9.93
CA SER A 208 -8.45 -23.41 9.56
C SER A 208 -8.80 -23.35 8.08
N THR A 209 -7.98 -23.97 7.22
CA THR A 209 -8.14 -23.94 5.77
C THR A 209 -7.43 -25.13 5.13
N LEU A 210 -7.87 -25.49 3.94
CA LEU A 210 -7.17 -26.41 3.06
C LEU A 210 -6.56 -25.60 1.91
N LEU A 211 -5.27 -25.78 1.70
CA LEU A 211 -4.53 -25.23 0.57
C LEU A 211 -4.53 -26.28 -0.54
N VAL A 212 -4.97 -25.92 -1.74
CA VAL A 212 -5.12 -26.85 -2.86
C VAL A 212 -4.32 -26.36 -4.04
N ASP A 213 -3.42 -27.18 -4.52
CA ASP A 213 -2.69 -26.97 -5.77
C ASP A 213 -3.33 -27.81 -6.87
N LEU A 214 -3.41 -27.27 -8.07
CA LEU A 214 -3.98 -27.90 -9.25
C LEU A 214 -2.87 -28.36 -10.20
N VAL A 215 -3.15 -29.45 -10.92
CA VAL A 215 -2.26 -29.95 -11.99
C VAL A 215 -2.12 -28.92 -13.11
N ASP A 216 -3.18 -28.15 -13.36
CA ASP A 216 -3.24 -27.08 -14.37
C ASP A 216 -3.79 -25.79 -13.73
N PRO A 217 -2.91 -24.84 -13.37
CA PRO A 217 -3.32 -23.57 -12.77
C PRO A 217 -4.19 -22.69 -13.69
N GLU A 218 -4.19 -22.93 -15.01
CA GLU A 218 -5.05 -22.17 -15.93
C GLU A 218 -6.55 -22.54 -15.76
N ARG A 219 -6.84 -23.68 -15.13
CA ARG A 219 -8.21 -24.17 -14.88
C ARG A 219 -8.69 -23.89 -13.46
N THR A 220 -8.06 -23.00 -12.73
CA THR A 220 -8.39 -22.71 -11.32
C THR A 220 -9.85 -22.33 -11.11
N GLU A 221 -10.42 -21.48 -11.96
CA GLU A 221 -11.84 -21.06 -11.85
C GLU A 221 -12.82 -22.20 -12.10
N GLU A 222 -12.52 -23.05 -13.10
CA GLU A 222 -13.34 -24.24 -13.41
C GLU A 222 -13.33 -25.24 -12.26
N ALA A 223 -12.15 -25.49 -11.68
CA ALA A 223 -12.00 -26.36 -10.53
C ALA A 223 -12.72 -25.80 -9.29
N ALA A 224 -12.59 -24.48 -9.05
CA ALA A 224 -13.28 -23.81 -7.95
C ALA A 224 -14.81 -23.94 -8.06
N GLU A 225 -15.38 -23.69 -9.25
CA GLU A 225 -16.82 -23.85 -9.51
C GLU A 225 -17.28 -25.31 -9.32
N ALA A 226 -16.50 -26.27 -9.79
CA ALA A 226 -16.81 -27.69 -9.63
C ALA A 226 -16.81 -28.11 -8.14
N ILE A 227 -15.86 -27.62 -7.35
CA ILE A 227 -15.81 -27.90 -5.91
C ILE A 227 -16.94 -27.20 -5.17
N ARG A 228 -17.24 -25.92 -5.48
CA ARG A 228 -18.40 -25.18 -4.92
C ARG A 228 -19.73 -25.89 -5.20
N ALA A 229 -19.87 -26.47 -6.38
CA ALA A 229 -21.09 -27.22 -6.75
C ALA A 229 -21.19 -28.55 -6.01
N ALA A 230 -20.08 -29.23 -5.72
CA ALA A 230 -20.05 -30.50 -5.01
C ALA A 230 -20.19 -30.33 -3.49
N TYR A 231 -19.65 -29.23 -2.94
CA TYR A 231 -19.61 -28.92 -1.52
C TYR A 231 -20.13 -27.50 -1.27
N PRO A 232 -21.46 -27.27 -1.34
CA PRO A 232 -22.04 -25.92 -1.25
C PRO A 232 -21.82 -25.22 0.11
N GLU A 233 -21.49 -25.97 1.14
CA GLU A 233 -21.17 -25.46 2.50
C GLU A 233 -19.77 -24.89 2.60
N LEU A 234 -18.89 -25.19 1.64
CA LEU A 234 -17.51 -24.72 1.64
C LEU A 234 -17.37 -23.40 0.91
N SER A 235 -16.55 -22.54 1.48
CA SER A 235 -16.04 -21.36 0.81
C SER A 235 -14.77 -21.72 0.05
N VAL A 236 -14.84 -21.72 -1.27
CA VAL A 236 -13.70 -21.97 -2.16
C VAL A 236 -13.28 -20.63 -2.75
N GLN A 237 -12.08 -20.20 -2.42
CA GLN A 237 -11.51 -18.94 -2.93
C GLN A 237 -10.32 -19.21 -3.82
N THR A 238 -10.32 -18.53 -4.96
CA THR A 238 -9.17 -18.48 -5.86
C THR A 238 -8.23 -17.35 -5.43
N GLN A 239 -7.02 -17.35 -5.95
CA GLN A 239 -6.09 -16.23 -5.76
C GLN A 239 -6.69 -14.91 -6.29
N SER A 240 -7.45 -14.95 -7.39
CA SER A 240 -8.14 -13.77 -7.94
C SER A 240 -9.26 -13.26 -7.02
N ASP A 241 -9.98 -14.15 -6.32
CA ASP A 241 -10.98 -13.76 -5.33
C ASP A 241 -10.34 -13.00 -4.17
N LEU A 242 -9.23 -13.51 -3.62
CA LEU A 242 -8.48 -12.85 -2.55
C LEU A 242 -7.98 -11.47 -2.98
N LEU A 243 -7.40 -11.36 -4.18
CA LEU A 243 -6.99 -10.08 -4.74
C LEU A 243 -8.17 -9.11 -4.85
N SER A 244 -9.34 -9.59 -5.30
CA SER A 244 -10.55 -8.77 -5.46
C SER A 244 -11.07 -8.23 -4.11
N VAL A 245 -10.95 -9.00 -3.03
CA VAL A 245 -11.32 -8.57 -1.66
C VAL A 245 -10.39 -7.45 -1.21
N VAL A 246 -9.08 -7.64 -1.39
CA VAL A 246 -8.08 -6.63 -1.07
C VAL A 246 -8.31 -5.36 -1.90
N GLU A 247 -8.54 -5.48 -3.21
CA GLU A 247 -8.80 -4.34 -4.09
C GLU A 247 -10.07 -3.58 -3.68
N ARG A 248 -11.14 -4.28 -3.28
CA ARG A 248 -12.37 -3.63 -2.75
C ARG A 248 -12.10 -2.89 -1.44
N GLY A 249 -11.36 -3.48 -0.52
CA GLY A 249 -10.94 -2.83 0.73
C GLY A 249 -10.09 -1.58 0.48
N LEU A 250 -9.16 -1.66 -0.46
CA LEU A 250 -8.33 -0.54 -0.87
C LEU A 250 -9.13 0.55 -1.59
N ALA A 251 -10.17 0.20 -2.36
CA ALA A 251 -11.01 1.18 -3.07
C ALA A 251 -11.71 2.14 -2.10
N ILE A 252 -12.19 1.66 -0.96
CA ILE A 252 -12.77 2.52 0.10
C ILE A 252 -11.72 3.51 0.62
N SER A 253 -10.51 3.01 0.90
CA SER A 253 -9.38 3.84 1.33
C SER A 253 -8.97 4.86 0.27
N ASP A 254 -9.09 4.53 -1.03
CA ASP A 254 -8.79 5.44 -2.13
C ASP A 254 -9.76 6.62 -2.19
N VAL A 255 -11.04 6.40 -1.93
CA VAL A 255 -12.03 7.49 -1.86
C VAL A 255 -11.67 8.49 -0.76
N VAL A 256 -11.28 7.99 0.42
CA VAL A 256 -10.84 8.85 1.54
C VAL A 256 -9.55 9.61 1.17
N ARG A 257 -8.56 8.93 0.59
CA ARG A 257 -7.29 9.54 0.15
C ARG A 257 -7.50 10.61 -0.92
N LEU A 258 -8.35 10.34 -1.91
CA LEU A 258 -8.71 11.30 -2.95
C LEU A 258 -9.44 12.51 -2.34
N GLY A 259 -10.34 12.30 -1.39
CA GLY A 259 -11.03 13.37 -0.67
C GLY A 259 -10.05 14.28 0.08
N ILE A 260 -9.13 13.72 0.85
CA ILE A 260 -8.11 14.49 1.58
C ILE A 260 -7.19 15.24 0.60
N SER A 261 -6.74 14.57 -0.47
CA SER A 261 -5.90 15.17 -1.50
C SER A 261 -6.62 16.34 -2.22
N ALA A 262 -7.91 16.16 -2.52
CA ALA A 262 -8.71 17.23 -3.14
C ALA A 262 -8.84 18.45 -2.22
N ILE A 263 -9.08 18.25 -0.93
CA ILE A 263 -9.13 19.36 0.06
C ILE A 263 -7.78 20.08 0.11
N ALA A 264 -6.66 19.34 0.19
CA ALA A 264 -5.33 19.93 0.21
C ALA A 264 -5.05 20.77 -1.05
N LEU A 265 -5.44 20.27 -2.23
CA LEU A 265 -5.29 20.96 -3.50
C LEU A 265 -6.17 22.23 -3.59
N ILE A 266 -7.40 22.18 -3.10
CA ILE A 266 -8.30 23.35 -3.04
C ILE A 266 -7.69 24.43 -2.15
N VAL A 267 -7.19 24.07 -0.97
CA VAL A 267 -6.52 25.02 -0.06
C VAL A 267 -5.28 25.60 -0.72
N GLY A 268 -4.47 24.79 -1.40
CA GLY A 268 -3.31 25.24 -2.17
C GLY A 268 -3.72 26.21 -3.31
N ALA A 269 -4.76 25.91 -4.06
CA ALA A 269 -5.27 26.76 -5.12
C ALA A 269 -5.77 28.13 -4.60
N ILE A 270 -6.46 28.14 -3.47
CA ILE A 270 -6.91 29.38 -2.81
C ILE A 270 -5.70 30.23 -2.37
N ALA A 271 -4.66 29.58 -1.81
CA ALA A 271 -3.43 30.27 -1.42
C ALA A 271 -2.74 30.92 -2.62
N VAL A 272 -2.63 30.19 -3.75
CA VAL A 272 -2.09 30.74 -5.01
C VAL A 272 -2.93 31.92 -5.51
N ALA A 273 -4.24 31.75 -5.59
CA ALA A 273 -5.15 32.79 -6.07
C ALA A 273 -5.05 34.05 -5.21
N ASN A 274 -5.03 33.92 -3.88
CA ASN A 274 -4.89 35.05 -2.95
C ASN A 274 -3.55 35.78 -3.14
N THR A 275 -2.45 35.03 -3.23
CA THR A 275 -1.11 35.60 -3.44
C THR A 275 -1.00 36.31 -4.79
N MET A 276 -1.55 35.70 -5.85
CA MET A 276 -1.56 36.31 -7.18
C MET A 276 -2.44 37.58 -7.25
N LEU A 277 -3.61 37.58 -6.58
CA LEU A 277 -4.45 38.75 -6.46
C LEU A 277 -3.71 39.89 -5.79
N MET A 278 -3.04 39.63 -4.68
CA MET A 278 -2.26 40.66 -3.97
C MET A 278 -1.11 41.17 -4.83
N SER A 279 -0.41 40.28 -5.55
CA SER A 279 0.63 40.68 -6.52
C SER A 279 0.10 41.60 -7.61
N VAL A 280 -1.08 41.30 -8.16
CA VAL A 280 -1.73 42.15 -9.17
C VAL A 280 -2.09 43.53 -8.60
N PHE A 281 -2.64 43.61 -7.38
CA PHE A 281 -2.98 44.88 -6.75
C PHE A 281 -1.76 45.76 -6.48
N GLU A 282 -0.66 45.19 -6.01
CA GLU A 282 0.59 45.92 -5.74
C GLU A 282 1.28 46.44 -7.01
N ARG A 283 1.12 45.71 -8.13
CA ARG A 283 1.72 46.04 -9.43
C ARG A 283 0.75 46.75 -10.38
N THR A 284 -0.37 47.25 -9.85
CA THR A 284 -1.41 47.89 -10.68
C THR A 284 -0.85 49.07 -11.51
N ARG A 285 0.03 49.90 -10.92
CA ARG A 285 0.67 51.03 -11.62
C ARG A 285 1.61 50.55 -12.74
N GLU A 286 2.43 49.51 -12.48
CA GLU A 286 3.29 48.93 -13.52
C GLU A 286 2.45 48.42 -14.71
N PHE A 287 1.34 47.72 -14.45
CA PHE A 287 0.43 47.23 -15.48
C PHE A 287 -0.26 48.37 -16.24
N GLY A 288 -0.59 49.46 -15.55
CA GLY A 288 -1.13 50.69 -16.17
C GLY A 288 -0.14 51.31 -17.16
N VAL A 289 1.13 51.46 -16.76
CA VAL A 289 2.20 51.99 -17.63
C VAL A 289 2.40 51.08 -18.85
N VAL A 290 2.50 49.76 -18.65
CA VAL A 290 2.67 48.80 -19.76
C VAL A 290 1.50 48.89 -20.76
N ARG A 291 0.28 49.08 -20.28
CA ARG A 291 -0.89 49.30 -21.14
C ARG A 291 -0.90 50.64 -21.84
N ALA A 292 -0.44 51.70 -21.16
CA ALA A 292 -0.35 53.03 -21.76
C ALA A 292 0.66 53.07 -22.93
N VAL A 293 1.71 52.28 -22.88
CA VAL A 293 2.71 52.08 -23.96
C VAL A 293 2.20 51.13 -25.06
N GLY A 294 0.95 50.63 -24.99
CA GLY A 294 0.30 49.90 -26.08
C GLY A 294 0.20 48.39 -25.89
N ALA A 295 0.52 47.85 -24.71
CA ALA A 295 0.34 46.43 -24.46
C ALA A 295 -1.14 46.00 -24.46
N ARG A 296 -1.44 44.91 -25.17
CA ARG A 296 -2.80 44.37 -25.26
C ARG A 296 -3.20 43.70 -23.92
N PRO A 297 -4.49 43.75 -23.51
CA PRO A 297 -4.98 43.09 -22.31
C PRO A 297 -4.61 41.57 -22.23
N ARG A 298 -4.60 40.91 -23.37
CA ARG A 298 -4.21 39.50 -23.49
C ARG A 298 -2.76 39.24 -23.06
N PHE A 299 -1.88 40.21 -23.24
CA PHE A 299 -0.48 40.09 -22.81
C PHE A 299 -0.37 40.06 -21.28
N LEU A 300 -1.09 40.94 -20.56
CA LEU A 300 -1.12 40.94 -19.10
C LEU A 300 -1.79 39.70 -18.54
N PHE A 301 -2.87 39.27 -19.17
CA PHE A 301 -3.52 38.00 -18.83
C PHE A 301 -2.54 36.82 -18.91
N ALA A 302 -1.87 36.69 -20.05
CA ALA A 302 -0.89 35.62 -20.25
C ALA A 302 0.30 35.71 -19.28
N LEU A 303 0.79 36.92 -18.99
CA LEU A 303 1.89 37.16 -18.07
C LEU A 303 1.56 36.66 -16.66
N VAL A 304 0.41 37.06 -16.11
CA VAL A 304 -0.02 36.66 -14.77
C VAL A 304 -0.33 35.15 -14.70
N LEU A 305 -0.92 34.61 -15.76
CA LEU A 305 -1.21 33.16 -15.82
C LEU A 305 0.07 32.32 -15.85
N VAL A 306 1.07 32.73 -16.65
CA VAL A 306 2.38 32.08 -16.71
C VAL A 306 3.10 32.18 -15.36
N GLU A 307 2.99 33.33 -14.67
CA GLU A 307 3.55 33.54 -13.33
C GLU A 307 2.91 32.56 -12.32
N ALA A 308 1.59 32.37 -12.36
CA ALA A 308 0.87 31.42 -11.50
C ALA A 308 1.27 29.95 -11.77
N VAL A 309 1.35 29.58 -13.05
CA VAL A 309 1.79 28.24 -13.45
C VAL A 309 3.24 27.97 -13.06
N ALA A 310 4.14 28.93 -13.29
CA ALA A 310 5.54 28.81 -12.90
C ALA A 310 5.70 28.62 -11.38
N LEU A 311 4.95 29.39 -10.58
CA LEU A 311 4.93 29.24 -9.13
C LEU A 311 4.42 27.85 -8.71
N SER A 312 3.37 27.37 -9.37
CA SER A 312 2.81 26.05 -9.09
C SER A 312 3.78 24.92 -9.47
N LEU A 313 4.53 25.05 -10.56
CA LEU A 313 5.54 24.09 -10.95
C LEU A 313 6.73 24.06 -9.96
N VAL A 314 7.17 25.23 -9.48
CA VAL A 314 8.19 25.31 -8.42
C VAL A 314 7.69 24.62 -7.15
N GLY A 315 6.45 24.94 -6.73
CA GLY A 315 5.81 24.29 -5.59
C GLY A 315 5.64 22.78 -5.79
N ALA A 316 5.29 22.34 -6.98
CA ALA A 316 5.17 20.91 -7.31
C ALA A 316 6.51 20.18 -7.20
N THR A 317 7.59 20.77 -7.72
CA THR A 317 8.94 20.18 -7.61
C THR A 317 9.35 20.03 -6.15
N LEU A 318 9.17 21.06 -5.34
CA LEU A 318 9.42 21.02 -3.91
C LEU A 318 8.48 20.01 -3.22
N GLY A 319 7.22 19.94 -3.63
CA GLY A 319 6.22 19.01 -3.11
C GLY A 319 6.55 17.56 -3.41
N VAL A 320 7.03 17.24 -4.60
CA VAL A 320 7.48 15.88 -4.94
C VAL A 320 8.72 15.50 -4.10
N LEU A 321 9.66 16.42 -3.90
CA LEU A 321 10.83 16.16 -3.05
C LEU A 321 10.44 15.93 -1.58
N LEU A 322 9.55 16.77 -1.04
CA LEU A 322 9.00 16.59 0.31
C LEU A 322 8.15 15.31 0.40
N GLY A 323 7.38 14.99 -0.62
CA GLY A 323 6.62 13.75 -0.74
C GLY A 323 7.52 12.52 -0.72
N GLN A 324 8.66 12.56 -1.42
CA GLN A 324 9.66 11.50 -1.40
C GLN A 324 10.23 11.28 0.02
N LEU A 325 10.53 12.37 0.73
CA LEU A 325 10.96 12.29 2.14
C LEU A 325 9.85 11.72 3.03
N GLY A 326 8.60 12.12 2.80
CA GLY A 326 7.44 11.58 3.51
C GLY A 326 7.25 10.08 3.26
N VAL A 327 7.35 9.62 2.03
CA VAL A 327 7.28 8.20 1.67
C VAL A 327 8.44 7.41 2.31
N TRP A 328 9.64 7.95 2.31
CA TRP A 328 10.76 7.33 3.00
C TRP A 328 10.50 7.19 4.51
N ALA A 329 9.98 8.24 5.15
CA ALA A 329 9.65 8.20 6.57
C ALA A 329 8.52 7.20 6.89
N VAL A 330 7.48 7.14 6.04
CA VAL A 330 6.38 6.16 6.18
C VAL A 330 6.90 4.75 6.05
N ASN A 331 7.73 4.47 5.04
CA ASN A 331 8.30 3.13 4.86
C ASN A 331 9.26 2.75 5.99
N ALA A 332 10.07 3.69 6.51
CA ALA A 332 10.94 3.40 7.65
C ALA A 332 10.14 2.99 8.90
N VAL A 333 9.01 3.66 9.16
CA VAL A 333 8.11 3.29 10.27
C VAL A 333 7.38 1.97 10.00
N ALA A 334 6.93 1.75 8.76
CA ALA A 334 6.22 0.53 8.39
C ALA A 334 7.15 -0.69 8.42
N ASP A 335 8.38 -0.53 7.95
CA ASP A 335 9.41 -1.58 8.00
C ASP A 335 9.71 -2.00 9.45
N ASP A 336 9.85 -1.03 10.36
CA ASP A 336 10.06 -1.28 11.80
C ASP A 336 8.84 -1.95 12.47
N LEU A 337 7.61 -1.64 12.04
CA LEU A 337 6.38 -2.16 12.64
C LEU A 337 5.93 -3.50 12.07
N ILE A 338 6.01 -3.67 10.76
CA ILE A 338 5.43 -4.82 10.04
C ILE A 338 6.38 -5.48 9.03
N GLY A 339 7.60 -4.96 8.87
CA GLY A 339 8.61 -5.50 7.96
C GLY A 339 8.26 -5.37 6.46
N LEU A 340 7.40 -4.41 6.11
CA LEU A 340 6.93 -4.22 4.73
C LEU A 340 7.00 -2.75 4.31
N ALA A 341 7.44 -2.51 3.06
CA ALA A 341 7.33 -1.21 2.44
C ALA A 341 5.89 -1.00 1.92
N VAL A 342 5.16 -0.05 2.52
CA VAL A 342 3.73 0.19 2.24
C VAL A 342 3.46 1.35 1.29
N ALA A 343 4.49 2.10 0.89
CA ALA A 343 4.35 3.24 0.01
C ALA A 343 5.36 3.18 -1.14
N ALA A 344 4.89 3.35 -2.38
CA ALA A 344 5.73 3.32 -3.58
C ALA A 344 5.51 4.56 -4.45
N ILE A 345 6.59 5.25 -4.81
CA ILE A 345 6.55 6.34 -5.79
C ILE A 345 6.86 5.77 -7.17
N THR A 346 5.89 5.93 -8.07
CA THR A 346 6.06 5.55 -9.48
C THR A 346 6.24 6.79 -10.35
N PRO A 347 6.92 6.69 -11.50
CA PRO A 347 7.02 7.81 -12.46
C PRO A 347 5.65 8.34 -12.90
N ARG A 348 4.65 7.45 -13.00
CA ARG A 348 3.27 7.80 -13.30
C ARG A 348 2.68 8.74 -12.25
N LEU A 349 2.95 8.47 -10.97
CA LEU A 349 2.46 9.25 -9.84
C LEU A 349 3.10 10.65 -9.81
N VAL A 350 4.40 10.75 -10.09
CA VAL A 350 5.11 12.01 -10.24
C VAL A 350 4.54 12.83 -11.40
N GLY A 351 4.32 12.20 -12.55
CA GLY A 351 3.68 12.85 -13.70
C GLY A 351 2.28 13.37 -13.38
N PHE A 352 1.49 12.59 -12.64
CA PHE A 352 0.16 12.99 -12.19
C PHE A 352 0.21 14.19 -11.22
N ALA A 353 1.13 14.19 -10.26
CA ALA A 353 1.31 15.29 -9.31
C ALA A 353 1.69 16.61 -10.03
N VAL A 354 2.59 16.55 -11.02
CA VAL A 354 2.96 17.70 -11.85
C VAL A 354 1.78 18.20 -12.70
N ALA A 355 1.00 17.28 -13.29
CA ALA A 355 -0.18 17.62 -14.07
C ALA A 355 -1.24 18.34 -13.20
N ILE A 356 -1.55 17.80 -12.03
CA ILE A 356 -2.49 18.41 -11.07
C ILE A 356 -2.00 19.78 -10.63
N ALA A 357 -0.72 19.94 -10.29
CA ALA A 357 -0.16 21.23 -9.90
C ALA A 357 -0.26 22.25 -11.05
N THR A 358 -0.07 21.83 -12.30
CA THR A 358 -0.25 22.68 -13.49
C THR A 358 -1.70 23.11 -13.63
N VAL A 359 -2.66 22.21 -13.51
CA VAL A 359 -4.09 22.51 -13.54
C VAL A 359 -4.47 23.46 -12.39
N MET A 360 -3.93 23.23 -11.20
CA MET A 360 -4.13 24.09 -10.04
C MET A 360 -3.59 25.50 -10.30
N GLY A 361 -2.39 25.65 -10.87
CA GLY A 361 -1.82 26.94 -11.23
C GLY A 361 -2.64 27.67 -12.29
N LEU A 362 -3.13 26.95 -13.30
CA LEU A 362 -4.00 27.49 -14.31
C LEU A 362 -5.32 27.99 -13.70
N THR A 363 -6.03 27.16 -12.96
CA THR A 363 -7.34 27.51 -12.39
C THR A 363 -7.25 28.63 -11.36
N ALA A 364 -6.28 28.55 -10.44
CA ALA A 364 -6.05 29.58 -9.42
C ALA A 364 -5.58 30.91 -10.03
N GLY A 365 -4.85 30.85 -11.15
CA GLY A 365 -4.35 32.04 -11.87
C GLY A 365 -5.40 32.74 -12.73
N LEU A 366 -6.52 32.10 -13.11
CA LEU A 366 -7.53 32.65 -14.01
C LEU A 366 -8.13 33.99 -13.51
N LEU A 367 -8.58 34.03 -12.25
CA LEU A 367 -9.20 35.20 -11.66
C LEU A 367 -8.23 36.40 -11.54
N PRO A 368 -7.00 36.23 -10.98
CA PRO A 368 -6.00 37.28 -10.96
C PRO A 368 -5.62 37.77 -12.35
N ALA A 369 -5.41 36.86 -13.31
CA ALA A 369 -5.08 37.21 -14.69
C ALA A 369 -6.20 38.04 -15.38
N ALA A 370 -7.46 37.64 -15.18
CA ALA A 370 -8.60 38.36 -15.70
C ALA A 370 -8.71 39.78 -15.08
N ARG A 371 -8.44 39.92 -13.78
CA ARG A 371 -8.40 41.24 -13.11
C ARG A 371 -7.28 42.11 -13.64
N ALA A 372 -6.06 41.58 -13.78
CA ALA A 372 -4.93 42.30 -14.35
C ALA A 372 -5.21 42.82 -15.77
N ALA A 373 -5.86 42.02 -16.61
CA ALA A 373 -6.23 42.38 -17.97
C ALA A 373 -7.29 43.51 -18.06
N ARG A 374 -8.13 43.65 -17.03
CA ARG A 374 -9.25 44.61 -16.99
C ARG A 374 -8.94 45.92 -16.25
N ILE A 375 -7.72 46.14 -15.75
CA ILE A 375 -7.34 47.34 -15.01
C ILE A 375 -7.51 48.59 -15.94
N PRO A 376 -8.33 49.60 -15.58
CA PRO A 376 -8.45 50.83 -16.36
C PRO A 376 -7.17 51.64 -16.26
N ILE A 377 -6.65 52.12 -17.41
CA ILE A 377 -5.37 52.87 -17.48
C ILE A 377 -5.42 54.15 -16.62
N ALA A 378 -6.54 54.88 -16.67
CA ALA A 378 -6.72 56.12 -15.91
C ALA A 378 -6.64 55.86 -14.38
N VAL A 379 -7.27 54.79 -13.88
CA VAL A 379 -7.26 54.42 -12.45
C VAL A 379 -5.87 53.95 -12.03
N ALA A 380 -5.17 53.21 -12.90
CA ALA A 380 -3.84 52.70 -12.61
C ALA A 380 -2.77 53.80 -12.49
N LEU A 381 -2.89 54.87 -13.26
CA LEU A 381 -1.95 55.99 -13.24
C LEU A 381 -2.29 57.06 -12.19
N ALA A 382 -3.54 57.11 -11.70
CA ALA A 382 -3.99 58.03 -10.66
C ALA A 382 -3.69 57.55 -9.22
N ARG A 383 -3.23 56.32 -9.03
CA ARG A 383 -2.79 55.81 -7.72
C ARG A 383 -1.34 56.25 -7.47
N GLU A 384 -1.14 57.05 -6.45
CA GLU A 384 0.16 57.38 -5.86
C GLU A 384 0.79 56.19 -5.12
#